data_9d1781018fe346af1d0b32a2b44d683d
#
_entry.id   9d1781018fe346af1d0b32a2b44d683d
#
_cell.length_a   1.000
_cell.length_b   1.000
_cell.length_c   1.000
_cell.angle_alpha   90.00
_cell.angle_beta   90.00
_cell.angle_gamma   90.00
#
_symmetry.space_group_name_H-M   'P 1'
#
loop_
_entity.id
_entity.type
_entity.pdbx_description
1 polymer ?
#
loop_
_entity_poly.entity_id
_entity_poly.type
_entity_poly.pdbx_seq_one_letter_code
_entity_poly.pdbx_strand_id
1 'polypeptide(L)'
;MPLLTELESLVCAGSYKYSAPNGARMSRISDTFQALKRDGRRGFIPFITAGDPDLESTRNLVIELARVGATLIELGVPFTDPMADGPVIQRASERALQHGFGLAEILDLVRDVRKQTSVPIILFSYFNPLLQFGLEKLVREAEHAEVDGILVTDLTPEEAGRFSAMLHAHEIDLIFLVAPTSTDERLKMIAERASGFIYAVSRAGVTGAREDVSAAAEKLVNRVRAVSNLPVAVGFGISTPAQVRDVWRYADAAVVGSAIVKMIEDNTGNADLVEKIGQFAASLIAAN
;
A
#
# COMPACT_ATOMS: atom_id res chain seq x y z
N MET A 1 18.90 41.92 -17.36
CA MET A 1 18.85 40.52 -17.70
C MET A 1 20.13 39.85 -17.22
N PRO A 2 20.11 39.21 -16.08
CA PRO A 2 20.78 37.94 -15.89
C PRO A 2 19.95 37.08 -14.88
N LEU A 3 19.05 36.25 -15.40
CA LEU A 3 18.21 35.37 -14.60
C LEU A 3 17.99 33.99 -15.27
N LEU A 4 18.73 33.72 -16.36
CA LEU A 4 18.59 32.45 -17.11
C LEU A 4 19.82 31.55 -17.07
N THR A 5 20.91 31.97 -16.41
CA THR A 5 22.16 31.19 -16.34
C THR A 5 22.37 30.40 -15.08
N GLU A 6 21.51 30.55 -14.07
CA GLU A 6 21.61 29.76 -12.83
C GLU A 6 20.72 28.48 -12.79
N LEU A 7 19.82 28.33 -13.75
CA LEU A 7 18.93 27.15 -13.87
C LEU A 7 19.57 25.97 -14.61
N GLU A 8 20.62 26.18 -15.39
CA GLU A 8 21.29 25.12 -16.15
C GLU A 8 22.38 24.35 -15.36
N SER A 9 22.80 24.84 -14.19
CA SER A 9 23.83 24.15 -13.39
C SER A 9 23.30 23.15 -12.36
N LEU A 10 21.98 22.98 -12.25
CA LEU A 10 21.33 22.03 -11.33
C LEU A 10 20.81 20.75 -12.00
N VAL A 11 21.03 20.58 -13.30
CA VAL A 11 20.60 19.42 -14.10
C VAL A 11 21.78 18.54 -14.50
N CYS A 12 22.80 18.41 -13.68
CA CYS A 12 23.87 17.43 -13.94
C CYS A 12 23.89 16.32 -12.90
N ALA A 13 23.30 15.21 -13.32
CA ALA A 13 23.78 13.85 -13.13
C ALA A 13 24.29 13.45 -11.75
N GLY A 14 23.41 13.08 -10.88
CA GLY A 14 23.71 12.08 -9.88
C GLY A 14 22.89 10.84 -10.18
N SER A 15 23.44 9.87 -10.89
CA SER A 15 22.93 8.50 -10.83
C SER A 15 23.12 8.02 -9.40
N TYR A 16 22.13 8.24 -8.55
CA TYR A 16 22.09 7.65 -7.21
C TYR A 16 21.99 6.14 -7.38
N LYS A 17 23.15 5.47 -7.37
CA LYS A 17 23.19 4.03 -7.12
C LYS A 17 22.78 3.84 -5.66
N TYR A 18 21.56 3.39 -5.46
CA TYR A 18 21.07 2.97 -4.18
C TYR A 18 21.81 1.70 -3.76
N SER A 19 22.89 1.85 -3.01
CA SER A 19 23.38 0.80 -2.13
C SER A 19 23.06 1.27 -0.73
N ALA A 20 22.18 0.56 -0.03
CA ALA A 20 21.96 0.81 1.39
C ALA A 20 23.30 0.86 2.10
N PRO A 21 23.62 1.91 2.90
CA PRO A 21 24.84 1.93 3.70
C PRO A 21 24.80 0.71 4.63
N ASN A 22 25.90 -0.01 4.75
CA ASN A 22 26.07 -1.04 5.77
C ASN A 22 25.76 -0.43 7.14
N GLY A 23 24.62 -0.82 7.74
CA GLY A 23 24.15 -0.29 9.04
C GLY A 23 22.85 0.52 8.99
N ALA A 24 22.18 0.69 7.84
CA ALA A 24 20.86 1.29 7.79
C ALA A 24 19.87 0.39 8.57
N ARG A 25 19.14 0.98 9.52
CA ARG A 25 18.03 0.31 10.23
C ARG A 25 17.03 -0.13 9.20
N MET A 26 16.65 -1.41 9.24
CA MET A 26 15.64 -1.95 8.32
C MET A 26 14.27 -1.39 8.69
N SER A 27 13.45 -1.06 7.69
CA SER A 27 12.09 -0.60 7.93
C SER A 27 11.24 -1.73 8.54
N ARG A 28 10.19 -1.36 9.30
CA ARG A 28 9.26 -2.33 9.90
C ARG A 28 8.63 -3.24 8.82
N ILE A 29 8.40 -2.72 7.61
CA ILE A 29 7.93 -3.52 6.45
C ILE A 29 8.97 -4.58 6.07
N SER A 30 10.22 -4.17 5.90
CA SER A 30 11.32 -5.08 5.54
C SER A 30 11.53 -6.17 6.60
N ASP A 31 11.53 -5.81 7.89
CA ASP A 31 11.65 -6.77 9.00
C ASP A 31 10.52 -7.78 8.99
N THR A 32 9.29 -7.33 8.72
CA THR A 32 8.10 -8.18 8.63
C THR A 32 8.21 -9.19 7.49
N PHE A 33 8.59 -8.76 6.29
CA PHE A 33 8.77 -9.69 5.16
C PHE A 33 9.94 -10.66 5.36
N GLN A 34 11.01 -10.22 6.02
CA GLN A 34 12.12 -11.12 6.36
C GLN A 34 11.70 -12.19 7.37
N ALA A 35 10.90 -11.81 8.39
CA ALA A 35 10.35 -12.77 9.33
C ALA A 35 9.47 -13.80 8.62
N LEU A 36 8.55 -13.37 7.73
CA LEU A 36 7.73 -14.27 6.94
C LEU A 36 8.58 -15.25 6.11
N LYS A 37 9.61 -14.73 5.43
CA LYS A 37 10.50 -15.55 4.59
C LYS A 37 11.25 -16.59 5.42
N ARG A 38 11.79 -16.19 6.59
CA ARG A 38 12.48 -17.09 7.51
C ARG A 38 11.57 -18.20 8.01
N ASP A 39 10.30 -17.86 8.32
CA ASP A 39 9.33 -18.79 8.87
C ASP A 39 8.60 -19.62 7.78
N GLY A 40 8.94 -19.42 6.51
CA GLY A 40 8.30 -20.10 5.37
C GLY A 40 6.85 -19.68 5.12
N ARG A 41 6.43 -18.56 5.69
CA ARG A 41 5.05 -18.03 5.62
C ARG A 41 4.88 -17.00 4.52
N ARG A 42 3.63 -16.74 4.15
CA ARG A 42 3.23 -15.69 3.21
C ARG A 42 2.41 -14.62 3.90
N GLY A 43 2.47 -13.40 3.35
CA GLY A 43 1.78 -12.25 3.91
C GLY A 43 0.31 -12.15 3.50
N PHE A 44 -0.49 -11.55 4.38
CA PHE A 44 -1.86 -11.12 4.10
C PHE A 44 -1.97 -9.62 4.39
N ILE A 45 -2.39 -8.85 3.40
CA ILE A 45 -2.46 -7.40 3.42
C ILE A 45 -3.91 -6.96 3.18
N PRO A 46 -4.67 -6.63 4.22
CA PRO A 46 -5.98 -6.03 4.07
C PRO A 46 -5.87 -4.55 3.68
N PHE A 47 -6.74 -4.10 2.78
CA PHE A 47 -6.99 -2.68 2.51
C PHE A 47 -8.34 -2.29 3.14
N ILE A 48 -8.38 -1.15 3.82
CA ILE A 48 -9.58 -0.48 4.28
C ILE A 48 -9.52 1.01 3.97
N THR A 49 -10.67 1.65 3.77
CA THR A 49 -10.73 3.11 3.59
C THR A 49 -10.82 3.78 4.96
N ALA A 50 -9.93 4.74 5.23
CA ALA A 50 -9.97 5.50 6.48
C ALA A 50 -11.27 6.31 6.58
N GLY A 51 -11.96 6.18 7.70
CA GLY A 51 -13.23 6.86 7.96
C GLY A 51 -14.46 6.16 7.38
N ASP A 52 -14.33 4.96 6.86
CA ASP A 52 -15.46 4.16 6.41
C ASP A 52 -15.77 3.03 7.43
N PRO A 53 -16.92 3.01 8.10
CA PRO A 53 -18.00 4.02 8.07
C PRO A 53 -17.69 5.30 8.88
N ASP A 54 -16.71 5.29 9.79
CA ASP A 54 -16.23 6.38 10.61
C ASP A 54 -14.79 6.12 11.12
N LEU A 55 -14.16 7.13 11.75
CA LEU A 55 -12.78 7.01 12.26
C LEU A 55 -12.65 6.04 13.44
N GLU A 56 -13.66 5.95 14.31
CA GLU A 56 -13.63 5.04 15.46
C GLU A 56 -13.71 3.59 14.98
N SER A 57 -14.61 3.30 14.05
CA SER A 57 -14.71 1.99 13.38
C SER A 57 -13.41 1.63 12.67
N THR A 58 -12.81 2.58 11.93
CA THR A 58 -11.52 2.38 11.26
C THR A 58 -10.41 2.01 12.25
N ARG A 59 -10.31 2.74 13.38
CA ARG A 59 -9.36 2.45 14.45
C ARG A 59 -9.52 1.02 14.98
N ASN A 60 -10.75 0.63 15.30
CA ASN A 60 -11.06 -0.70 15.83
C ASN A 60 -10.80 -1.80 14.78
N LEU A 61 -11.08 -1.54 13.50
CA LEU A 61 -10.78 -2.45 12.39
C LEU A 61 -9.27 -2.66 12.23
N VAL A 62 -8.46 -1.61 12.29
CA VAL A 62 -6.98 -1.74 12.21
C VAL A 62 -6.47 -2.64 13.34
N ILE A 63 -6.93 -2.43 14.57
CA ILE A 63 -6.54 -3.23 15.74
C ILE A 63 -6.97 -4.69 15.57
N GLU A 64 -8.20 -4.92 15.14
CA GLU A 64 -8.73 -6.27 14.94
C GLU A 64 -8.03 -7.01 13.80
N LEU A 65 -7.80 -6.33 12.65
CA LEU A 65 -7.06 -6.91 11.53
C LEU A 65 -5.63 -7.29 11.94
N ALA A 66 -4.96 -6.46 12.73
CA ALA A 66 -3.66 -6.78 13.30
C ALA A 66 -3.74 -8.00 14.23
N ARG A 67 -4.75 -8.06 15.12
CA ARG A 67 -4.97 -9.16 16.07
C ARG A 67 -5.20 -10.51 15.38
N VAL A 68 -5.91 -10.53 14.27
CA VAL A 68 -6.17 -11.76 13.50
C VAL A 68 -5.01 -12.16 12.59
N GLY A 69 -3.94 -11.37 12.48
CA GLY A 69 -2.70 -11.73 11.82
C GLY A 69 -2.47 -11.07 10.46
N ALA A 70 -3.03 -9.89 10.21
CA ALA A 70 -2.61 -9.08 9.07
C ALA A 70 -1.10 -8.82 9.14
N THR A 71 -0.42 -8.98 8.02
CA THR A 71 1.04 -8.78 7.90
C THR A 71 1.40 -7.30 7.91
N LEU A 72 0.63 -6.52 7.20
CA LEU A 72 0.60 -5.06 7.20
C LEU A 72 -0.81 -4.62 6.77
N ILE A 73 -1.15 -3.35 6.95
CA ILE A 73 -2.46 -2.81 6.62
C ILE A 73 -2.31 -1.63 5.66
N GLU A 74 -3.04 -1.68 4.54
CA GLU A 74 -3.20 -0.54 3.65
C GLU A 74 -4.38 0.30 4.11
N LEU A 75 -4.11 1.54 4.51
CA LEU A 75 -5.10 2.51 4.95
C LEU A 75 -5.34 3.53 3.83
N GLY A 76 -6.44 3.37 3.13
CA GLY A 76 -6.84 4.23 2.02
C GLY A 76 -7.21 5.63 2.48
N VAL A 77 -6.58 6.65 1.93
CA VAL A 77 -6.95 8.05 2.12
C VAL A 77 -8.12 8.36 1.20
N PRO A 78 -9.31 8.71 1.72
CA PRO A 78 -10.46 8.98 0.89
C PRO A 78 -10.22 10.20 -0.01
N PHE A 79 -10.68 10.09 -1.26
CA PHE A 79 -10.48 11.11 -2.28
C PHE A 79 -11.75 11.28 -3.12
N THR A 80 -12.00 12.49 -3.62
CA THR A 80 -13.20 12.82 -4.40
C THR A 80 -13.16 12.27 -5.82
N ASP A 81 -11.96 12.08 -6.39
CA ASP A 81 -11.74 11.72 -7.78
C ASP A 81 -10.92 10.43 -7.93
N PRO A 82 -11.37 9.28 -7.37
CA PRO A 82 -10.58 8.06 -7.25
C PRO A 82 -10.59 7.24 -8.54
N MET A 83 -9.93 7.73 -9.59
CA MET A 83 -9.97 7.20 -10.97
C MET A 83 -9.48 5.75 -11.11
N ALA A 84 -8.59 5.30 -10.22
CA ALA A 84 -8.04 3.94 -10.24
C ALA A 84 -8.88 2.96 -9.43
N ASP A 85 -9.84 3.43 -8.63
CA ASP A 85 -10.60 2.60 -7.71
C ASP A 85 -11.86 2.03 -8.35
N GLY A 86 -12.19 0.80 -7.96
CA GLY A 86 -13.45 0.18 -8.31
C GLY A 86 -14.63 0.76 -7.50
N PRO A 87 -15.88 0.51 -7.95
CA PRO A 87 -17.06 1.16 -7.39
C PRO A 87 -17.27 0.89 -5.89
N VAL A 88 -16.80 -0.20 -5.35
CA VAL A 88 -16.88 -0.51 -3.90
C VAL A 88 -16.00 0.44 -3.10
N ILE A 89 -14.76 0.66 -3.52
CA ILE A 89 -13.82 1.56 -2.86
C ILE A 89 -14.26 3.03 -3.05
N GLN A 90 -14.77 3.39 -4.24
CA GLN A 90 -15.33 4.72 -4.50
C GLN A 90 -16.45 5.05 -3.50
N ARG A 91 -17.43 4.15 -3.30
CA ARG A 91 -18.50 4.37 -2.30
C ARG A 91 -17.99 4.45 -0.87
N ALA A 92 -16.95 3.71 -0.52
CA ALA A 92 -16.30 3.82 0.79
C ALA A 92 -15.66 5.20 0.98
N SER A 93 -14.97 5.71 -0.04
CA SER A 93 -14.43 7.08 -0.04
C SER A 93 -15.54 8.14 0.08
N GLU A 94 -16.65 7.97 -0.66
CA GLU A 94 -17.83 8.85 -0.57
C GLU A 94 -18.41 8.88 0.86
N ARG A 95 -18.58 7.72 1.52
CA ARG A 95 -19.06 7.64 2.91
C ARG A 95 -18.09 8.34 3.86
N ALA A 96 -16.79 8.04 3.73
CA ALA A 96 -15.77 8.63 4.56
C ALA A 96 -15.72 10.16 4.46
N LEU A 97 -15.79 10.70 3.24
CA LEU A 97 -15.75 12.15 2.98
C LEU A 97 -16.93 12.92 3.56
N GLN A 98 -18.07 12.27 3.82
CA GLN A 98 -19.24 12.91 4.45
C GLN A 98 -18.94 13.39 5.87
N HIS A 99 -17.94 12.84 6.54
CA HIS A 99 -17.55 13.20 7.90
C HIS A 99 -16.62 14.41 7.97
N GLY A 100 -16.13 14.94 6.85
CA GLY A 100 -15.36 16.18 6.76
C GLY A 100 -13.96 16.13 7.36
N PHE A 101 -13.38 14.95 7.61
CA PHE A 101 -11.98 14.82 8.05
C PHE A 101 -11.03 14.68 6.84
N GLY A 102 -9.76 14.93 7.08
CA GLY A 102 -8.71 14.86 6.09
C GLY A 102 -7.50 14.03 6.56
N LEU A 103 -6.38 14.23 5.90
CA LEU A 103 -5.15 13.49 6.15
C LEU A 103 -4.59 13.71 7.57
N ALA A 104 -4.85 14.86 8.19
CA ALA A 104 -4.42 15.14 9.57
C ALA A 104 -5.07 14.18 10.57
N GLU A 105 -6.39 14.01 10.50
CA GLU A 105 -7.14 13.12 11.37
C GLU A 105 -6.80 11.65 11.12
N ILE A 106 -6.46 11.29 9.87
CA ILE A 106 -5.98 9.94 9.53
C ILE A 106 -4.61 9.68 10.18
N LEU A 107 -3.70 10.65 10.16
CA LEU A 107 -2.40 10.54 10.83
C LEU A 107 -2.56 10.47 12.36
N ASP A 108 -3.50 11.22 12.94
CA ASP A 108 -3.84 11.12 14.36
C ASP A 108 -4.39 9.72 14.72
N LEU A 109 -5.24 9.15 13.85
CA LEU A 109 -5.73 7.78 14.00
C LEU A 109 -4.57 6.77 13.98
N VAL A 110 -3.63 6.90 13.05
CA VAL A 110 -2.43 6.03 12.99
C VAL A 110 -1.63 6.13 14.30
N ARG A 111 -1.41 7.35 14.80
CA ARG A 111 -0.72 7.60 16.09
C ARG A 111 -1.44 6.94 17.27
N ASP A 112 -2.77 6.90 17.24
CA ASP A 112 -3.57 6.25 18.28
C ASP A 112 -3.49 4.73 18.21
N VAL A 113 -3.58 4.12 17.04
CA VAL A 113 -3.50 2.66 16.90
C VAL A 113 -2.10 2.14 17.22
N ARG A 114 -1.05 2.94 17.04
CA ARG A 114 0.33 2.61 17.43
C ARG A 114 0.50 2.28 18.91
N LYS A 115 -0.37 2.80 19.76
CA LYS A 115 -0.39 2.48 21.21
C LYS A 115 -0.81 1.03 21.49
N GLN A 116 -1.40 0.34 20.50
CA GLN A 116 -1.97 -1.00 20.65
C GLN A 116 -1.43 -2.03 19.67
N THR A 117 -0.80 -1.61 18.57
CA THR A 117 -0.26 -2.52 17.57
C THR A 117 1.01 -1.99 16.91
N SER A 118 1.92 -2.91 16.59
CA SER A 118 3.13 -2.67 15.82
C SER A 118 3.00 -3.12 14.36
N VAL A 119 1.79 -3.53 13.91
CA VAL A 119 1.58 -3.93 12.51
C VAL A 119 2.00 -2.79 11.57
N PRO A 120 2.77 -3.04 10.51
CA PRO A 120 3.08 -1.99 9.55
C PRO A 120 1.82 -1.40 8.92
N ILE A 121 1.76 -0.07 8.82
CA ILE A 121 0.66 0.68 8.22
C ILE A 121 1.18 1.48 7.04
N ILE A 122 0.52 1.31 5.89
CA ILE A 122 0.82 2.02 4.65
C ILE A 122 -0.35 2.96 4.35
N LEU A 123 -0.06 4.23 4.10
CA LEU A 123 -1.04 5.14 3.51
C LEU A 123 -1.15 4.85 2.01
N PHE A 124 -2.35 4.50 1.57
CA PHE A 124 -2.67 4.28 0.17
C PHE A 124 -3.45 5.49 -0.34
N SER A 125 -2.87 6.26 -1.28
CA SER A 125 -3.42 7.57 -1.67
C SER A 125 -3.27 7.84 -3.16
N TYR A 126 -3.90 8.92 -3.59
CA TYR A 126 -3.57 9.66 -4.80
C TYR A 126 -2.60 10.79 -4.47
N PHE A 127 -1.91 11.32 -5.46
CA PHE A 127 -0.90 12.35 -5.23
C PHE A 127 -1.50 13.70 -4.83
N ASN A 128 -2.67 14.05 -5.37
CA ASN A 128 -3.29 15.35 -5.09
C ASN A 128 -3.63 15.58 -3.60
N PRO A 129 -4.26 14.66 -2.85
CA PRO A 129 -4.44 14.83 -1.41
C PRO A 129 -3.14 15.06 -0.65
N LEU A 130 -2.08 14.35 -1.00
CA LEU A 130 -0.76 14.50 -0.38
C LEU A 130 -0.14 15.87 -0.70
N LEU A 131 -0.25 16.31 -1.94
CA LEU A 131 0.25 17.61 -2.40
C LEU A 131 -0.49 18.77 -1.71
N GLN A 132 -1.81 18.68 -1.57
CA GLN A 132 -2.64 19.68 -0.87
C GLN A 132 -2.32 19.77 0.63
N PHE A 133 -1.98 18.65 1.26
CA PHE A 133 -1.52 18.65 2.66
C PHE A 133 -0.14 19.27 2.82
N GLY A 134 0.67 19.25 1.75
CA GLY A 134 2.05 19.71 1.68
C GLY A 134 3.04 18.58 1.97
N LEU A 135 3.89 18.26 1.00
CA LEU A 135 4.75 17.07 1.05
C LEU A 135 5.74 17.09 2.23
N GLU A 136 6.35 18.25 2.53
CA GLU A 136 7.26 18.42 3.66
C GLU A 136 6.54 18.25 5.01
N LYS A 137 5.30 18.74 5.11
CA LYS A 137 4.45 18.54 6.30
C LYS A 137 4.05 17.08 6.42
N LEU A 138 3.62 16.47 5.31
CA LEU A 138 3.22 15.06 5.27
C LEU A 138 4.32 14.15 5.82
N VAL A 139 5.54 14.31 5.33
CA VAL A 139 6.64 13.42 5.71
C VAL A 139 6.93 13.52 7.21
N ARG A 140 6.98 14.73 7.77
CA ARG A 140 7.17 14.93 9.22
C ARG A 140 6.02 14.36 10.06
N GLU A 141 4.77 14.64 9.66
CA GLU A 141 3.60 14.14 10.41
C GLU A 141 3.44 12.62 10.29
N ALA A 142 3.78 12.04 9.12
CA ALA A 142 3.77 10.60 8.90
C ALA A 142 4.85 9.89 9.74
N GLU A 143 6.06 10.46 9.85
CA GLU A 143 7.10 9.97 10.76
C GLU A 143 6.62 10.01 12.22
N HIS A 144 6.08 11.14 12.67
CA HIS A 144 5.54 11.29 14.03
C HIS A 144 4.37 10.34 14.32
N ALA A 145 3.59 9.98 13.30
CA ALA A 145 2.51 9.02 13.41
C ALA A 145 3.00 7.57 13.28
N GLU A 146 4.28 7.36 13.01
CA GLU A 146 4.87 6.05 12.73
C GLU A 146 4.20 5.33 11.54
N VAL A 147 3.92 6.07 10.47
CA VAL A 147 3.55 5.49 9.17
C VAL A 147 4.77 4.79 8.60
N ASP A 148 4.62 3.55 8.13
CA ASP A 148 5.74 2.73 7.65
C ASP A 148 5.99 2.88 6.16
N GLY A 149 4.97 3.25 5.40
CA GLY A 149 5.10 3.42 3.96
C GLY A 149 3.97 4.24 3.35
N ILE A 150 4.19 4.69 2.14
CA ILE A 150 3.19 5.38 1.32
C ILE A 150 3.15 4.73 -0.05
N LEU A 151 1.95 4.43 -0.54
CA LEU A 151 1.67 4.01 -1.91
C LEU A 151 0.84 5.10 -2.58
N VAL A 152 1.29 5.59 -3.73
CA VAL A 152 0.59 6.62 -4.49
C VAL A 152 0.22 6.07 -5.86
N THR A 153 -1.08 5.97 -6.13
CA THR A 153 -1.63 5.26 -7.29
C THR A 153 -1.30 5.92 -8.62
N ASP A 154 -1.22 7.25 -8.64
CA ASP A 154 -1.03 8.09 -9.82
C ASP A 154 0.35 8.77 -9.89
N LEU A 155 1.28 8.41 -8.99
CA LEU A 155 2.66 8.90 -9.05
C LEU A 155 3.54 7.97 -9.89
N THR A 156 4.08 8.51 -10.97
CA THR A 156 4.98 7.75 -11.83
C THR A 156 6.40 7.67 -11.24
N PRO A 157 7.16 6.60 -11.53
CA PRO A 157 8.54 6.51 -11.04
C PRO A 157 9.42 7.66 -11.57
N GLU A 158 9.12 8.20 -12.75
CA GLU A 158 9.82 9.34 -13.37
C GLU A 158 9.69 10.61 -12.52
N GLU A 159 8.52 10.83 -11.90
CA GLU A 159 8.19 12.04 -11.12
C GLU A 159 8.49 11.86 -9.61
N ALA A 160 8.66 10.63 -9.15
CA ALA A 160 8.78 10.32 -7.74
C ALA A 160 10.10 10.76 -7.08
N GLY A 161 11.12 11.19 -7.86
CA GLY A 161 12.50 11.34 -7.36
C GLY A 161 12.64 12.20 -6.11
N ARG A 162 12.05 13.40 -6.08
CA ARG A 162 12.07 14.29 -4.90
C ARG A 162 11.31 13.70 -3.72
N PHE A 163 10.10 13.19 -3.97
CA PHE A 163 9.25 12.64 -2.93
C PHE A 163 9.85 11.37 -2.32
N SER A 164 10.41 10.49 -3.15
CA SER A 164 11.14 9.30 -2.70
C SER A 164 12.33 9.66 -1.78
N ALA A 165 13.12 10.68 -2.17
CA ALA A 165 14.24 11.12 -1.34
C ALA A 165 13.78 11.68 0.03
N MET A 166 12.67 12.42 0.04
CA MET A 166 12.07 12.94 1.27
C MET A 166 11.60 11.81 2.18
N LEU A 167 10.84 10.85 1.65
CA LEU A 167 10.35 9.71 2.41
C LEU A 167 11.49 8.88 2.98
N HIS A 168 12.51 8.63 2.16
CA HIS A 168 13.69 7.87 2.59
C HIS A 168 14.45 8.54 3.74
N ALA A 169 14.57 9.87 3.74
CA ALA A 169 15.22 10.62 4.83
C ALA A 169 14.49 10.48 6.17
N HIS A 170 13.22 10.07 6.16
CA HIS A 170 12.35 9.84 7.33
C HIS A 170 11.99 8.36 7.54
N GLU A 171 12.76 7.44 6.92
CA GLU A 171 12.59 5.98 7.04
C GLU A 171 11.17 5.48 6.66
N ILE A 172 10.48 6.18 5.75
CA ILE A 172 9.17 5.82 5.21
C ILE A 172 9.37 5.16 3.84
N ASP A 173 8.83 3.96 3.65
CA ASP A 173 8.94 3.24 2.39
C ASP A 173 8.02 3.84 1.30
N LEU A 174 8.50 3.89 0.07
CA LEU A 174 7.69 4.24 -1.10
C LEU A 174 7.40 2.99 -1.92
N ILE A 175 6.12 2.59 -1.93
CA ILE A 175 5.63 1.42 -2.63
C ILE A 175 5.13 1.81 -4.01
N PHE A 176 5.53 1.08 -5.04
CA PHE A 176 5.08 1.29 -6.42
C PHE A 176 4.19 0.16 -6.91
N LEU A 177 3.22 0.55 -7.72
CA LEU A 177 2.36 -0.37 -8.47
C LEU A 177 3.05 -0.80 -9.78
N VAL A 178 2.96 -2.09 -10.09
CA VAL A 178 3.31 -2.63 -11.40
C VAL A 178 2.13 -3.41 -11.98
N ALA A 179 1.97 -3.36 -13.29
CA ALA A 179 0.89 -4.03 -14.02
C ALA A 179 1.46 -4.96 -15.12
N PRO A 180 0.70 -5.92 -15.64
CA PRO A 180 1.14 -6.74 -16.77
C PRO A 180 1.60 -5.95 -17.99
N THR A 181 1.07 -4.73 -18.16
CA THR A 181 1.43 -3.78 -19.22
C THR A 181 2.71 -2.98 -18.94
N SER A 182 3.28 -3.06 -17.73
CA SER A 182 4.55 -2.38 -17.42
C SER A 182 5.68 -2.94 -18.27
N THR A 183 6.46 -2.06 -18.93
CA THR A 183 7.62 -2.47 -19.72
C THR A 183 8.78 -2.89 -18.81
N ASP A 184 9.75 -3.61 -19.33
CA ASP A 184 10.91 -4.07 -18.55
C ASP A 184 11.80 -2.90 -18.11
N GLU A 185 11.88 -1.83 -18.92
CA GLU A 185 12.56 -0.58 -18.54
C GLU A 185 11.87 0.06 -17.34
N ARG A 186 10.52 0.10 -17.35
CA ARG A 186 9.74 0.65 -16.24
C ARG A 186 9.87 -0.21 -14.98
N LEU A 187 9.91 -1.53 -15.10
CA LEU A 187 10.15 -2.42 -13.96
C LEU A 187 11.53 -2.18 -13.33
N LYS A 188 12.58 -1.96 -14.13
CA LYS A 188 13.92 -1.61 -13.63
C LYS A 188 13.91 -0.27 -12.89
N MET A 189 13.28 0.76 -13.46
CA MET A 189 13.17 2.08 -12.83
C MET A 189 12.42 2.03 -11.51
N ILE A 190 11.34 1.25 -11.43
CA ILE A 190 10.60 1.02 -10.20
C ILE A 190 11.48 0.28 -9.18
N ALA A 191 12.18 -0.76 -9.60
CA ALA A 191 13.08 -1.54 -8.72
C ALA A 191 14.19 -0.67 -8.09
N GLU A 192 14.64 0.37 -8.78
CA GLU A 192 15.65 1.32 -8.28
C GLU A 192 15.10 2.34 -7.28
N ARG A 193 13.79 2.58 -7.28
CA ARG A 193 13.15 3.66 -6.48
C ARG A 193 12.21 3.16 -5.41
N ALA A 194 11.72 1.94 -5.55
CA ALA A 194 10.84 1.32 -4.58
C ALA A 194 11.60 0.90 -3.31
N SER A 195 10.91 0.93 -2.18
CA SER A 195 11.35 0.32 -0.94
C SER A 195 10.21 -0.46 -0.27
N GLY A 196 10.50 -1.21 0.78
CA GLY A 196 9.51 -2.06 1.45
C GLY A 196 9.12 -3.27 0.60
N PHE A 197 8.26 -3.08 -0.41
CA PHE A 197 7.85 -4.12 -1.36
C PHE A 197 7.36 -3.51 -2.69
N ILE A 198 7.13 -4.35 -3.69
CA ILE A 198 6.51 -3.97 -4.98
C ILE A 198 5.09 -4.56 -5.02
N TYR A 199 4.12 -3.73 -5.37
CA TYR A 199 2.72 -4.15 -5.50
C TYR A 199 2.39 -4.50 -6.95
N ALA A 200 2.18 -5.78 -7.22
CA ALA A 200 1.77 -6.27 -8.55
C ALA A 200 0.23 -6.33 -8.66
N VAL A 201 -0.32 -5.55 -9.57
CA VAL A 201 -1.75 -5.57 -9.90
C VAL A 201 -2.03 -6.74 -10.84
N SER A 202 -2.89 -7.68 -10.44
CA SER A 202 -3.16 -8.90 -11.20
C SER A 202 -3.98 -8.71 -12.47
N ARG A 203 -4.59 -7.53 -12.66
CA ARG A 203 -5.43 -7.21 -13.84
C ARG A 203 -5.03 -5.90 -14.51
N ALA A 204 -4.94 -5.94 -15.84
CA ALA A 204 -5.07 -4.76 -16.68
C ALA A 204 -6.50 -4.75 -17.26
N GLY A 205 -7.47 -4.13 -16.55
CA GLY A 205 -8.86 -4.03 -17.02
C GLY A 205 -9.85 -5.06 -16.45
N VAL A 206 -11.14 -4.83 -16.69
CA VAL A 206 -12.30 -5.53 -16.07
C VAL A 206 -12.75 -6.82 -16.76
N THR A 207 -12.02 -7.35 -17.76
CA THR A 207 -12.46 -8.48 -18.58
C THR A 207 -11.35 -9.54 -18.74
N GLY A 208 -11.62 -10.79 -18.33
CA GLY A 208 -10.78 -11.97 -18.53
C GLY A 208 -11.23 -13.17 -17.70
N ALA A 209 -11.00 -14.40 -18.20
CA ALA A 209 -11.26 -15.63 -17.48
C ALA A 209 -10.33 -15.73 -16.24
N ARG A 210 -10.78 -16.39 -15.15
CA ARG A 210 -10.05 -16.43 -13.87
C ARG A 210 -8.67 -17.10 -13.96
N GLU A 211 -8.54 -18.13 -14.80
CA GLU A 211 -7.27 -18.87 -15.00
C GLU A 211 -6.21 -18.03 -15.72
N ASP A 212 -6.63 -17.21 -16.70
CA ASP A 212 -5.71 -16.31 -17.42
C ASP A 212 -5.17 -15.18 -16.51
N VAL A 213 -5.92 -14.80 -15.48
CA VAL A 213 -5.53 -13.72 -14.54
C VAL A 213 -4.42 -14.19 -13.59
N SER A 214 -4.51 -15.42 -13.07
CA SER A 214 -3.46 -15.97 -12.18
C SER A 214 -2.14 -16.15 -12.92
N ALA A 215 -2.17 -16.72 -14.13
CA ALA A 215 -0.99 -16.90 -14.96
C ALA A 215 -0.32 -15.57 -15.36
N ALA A 216 -1.11 -14.54 -15.66
CA ALA A 216 -0.58 -13.21 -15.98
C ALA A 216 0.07 -12.55 -14.75
N ALA A 217 -0.51 -12.71 -13.55
CA ALA A 217 0.05 -12.21 -12.31
C ALA A 217 1.36 -12.92 -11.96
N GLU A 218 1.41 -14.24 -12.05
CA GLU A 218 2.64 -15.03 -11.83
C GLU A 218 3.77 -14.62 -12.79
N LYS A 219 3.44 -14.45 -14.08
CA LYS A 219 4.40 -13.95 -15.07
C LYS A 219 4.94 -12.57 -14.71
N LEU A 220 4.06 -11.66 -14.23
CA LEU A 220 4.48 -10.33 -13.78
C LEU A 220 5.40 -10.41 -12.57
N VAL A 221 5.07 -11.23 -11.56
CA VAL A 221 5.91 -11.46 -10.38
C VAL A 221 7.30 -11.94 -10.79
N ASN A 222 7.39 -12.90 -11.71
CA ASN A 222 8.67 -13.41 -12.20
C ASN A 222 9.48 -12.35 -12.94
N ARG A 223 8.84 -11.46 -13.72
CA ARG A 223 9.50 -10.31 -14.35
C ARG A 223 10.04 -9.32 -13.32
N VAL A 224 9.28 -9.04 -12.28
CA VAL A 224 9.72 -8.15 -11.17
C VAL A 224 10.92 -8.77 -10.45
N ARG A 225 10.87 -10.07 -10.12
CA ARG A 225 11.98 -10.78 -9.45
C ARG A 225 13.26 -10.84 -10.28
N ALA A 226 13.17 -10.73 -11.61
CA ALA A 226 14.35 -10.67 -12.48
C ALA A 226 15.12 -9.35 -12.35
N VAL A 227 14.50 -8.27 -11.81
CA VAL A 227 15.09 -6.94 -11.70
C VAL A 227 15.12 -6.39 -10.26
N SER A 228 14.46 -7.05 -9.30
CA SER A 228 14.37 -6.60 -7.90
C SER A 228 14.46 -7.76 -6.92
N ASN A 229 15.06 -7.50 -5.76
CA ASN A 229 15.06 -8.41 -4.61
C ASN A 229 13.98 -8.06 -3.57
N LEU A 230 13.21 -7.01 -3.79
CA LEU A 230 12.11 -6.62 -2.91
C LEU A 230 11.02 -7.69 -2.92
N PRO A 231 10.32 -7.91 -1.79
CA PRO A 231 9.12 -8.73 -1.75
C PRO A 231 8.09 -8.25 -2.78
N VAL A 232 7.28 -9.16 -3.29
CA VAL A 232 6.20 -8.82 -4.23
C VAL A 232 4.87 -9.23 -3.63
N ALA A 233 4.00 -8.24 -3.41
CA ALA A 233 2.61 -8.44 -3.02
C ALA A 233 1.72 -8.41 -4.26
N VAL A 234 0.72 -9.27 -4.32
CA VAL A 234 -0.25 -9.33 -5.44
C VAL A 234 -1.64 -9.00 -4.94
N GLY A 235 -2.28 -8.07 -5.61
CA GLY A 235 -3.65 -7.65 -5.32
C GLY A 235 -4.51 -7.54 -6.56
N PHE A 236 -5.77 -7.29 -6.35
CA PHE A 236 -6.83 -7.09 -7.31
C PHE A 236 -7.74 -8.31 -7.51
N GLY A 237 -9.00 -8.17 -7.02
CA GLY A 237 -10.05 -9.17 -7.23
C GLY A 237 -9.93 -10.44 -6.37
N ILE A 238 -9.03 -10.46 -5.39
CA ILE A 238 -8.90 -11.54 -4.41
C ILE A 238 -10.00 -11.38 -3.35
N SER A 239 -10.80 -12.42 -3.15
CA SER A 239 -11.97 -12.37 -2.25
C SER A 239 -12.24 -13.67 -1.49
N THR A 240 -11.50 -14.74 -1.80
CA THR A 240 -11.72 -16.06 -1.21
C THR A 240 -10.42 -16.67 -0.69
N PRO A 241 -10.49 -17.58 0.31
CA PRO A 241 -9.32 -18.32 0.80
C PRO A 241 -8.59 -19.08 -0.31
N ALA A 242 -9.31 -19.62 -1.28
CA ALA A 242 -8.71 -20.35 -2.42
C ALA A 242 -7.85 -19.41 -3.30
N GLN A 243 -8.32 -18.19 -3.55
CA GLN A 243 -7.56 -17.21 -4.32
C GLN A 243 -6.34 -16.69 -3.55
N VAL A 244 -6.45 -16.52 -2.23
CA VAL A 244 -5.31 -16.16 -1.37
C VAL A 244 -4.23 -17.25 -1.45
N ARG A 245 -4.62 -18.54 -1.29
CA ARG A 245 -3.69 -19.67 -1.43
C ARG A 245 -3.04 -19.74 -2.80
N ASP A 246 -3.78 -19.46 -3.87
CA ASP A 246 -3.24 -19.45 -5.22
C ASP A 246 -2.15 -18.39 -5.39
N VAL A 247 -2.39 -17.17 -4.92
CA VAL A 247 -1.41 -16.08 -4.93
C VAL A 247 -0.16 -16.44 -4.11
N TRP A 248 -0.31 -17.07 -2.96
CA TRP A 248 0.82 -17.47 -2.11
C TRP A 248 1.75 -18.52 -2.72
N ARG A 249 1.34 -19.18 -3.81
CA ARG A 249 2.22 -20.11 -4.56
C ARG A 249 3.36 -19.39 -5.26
N TYR A 250 3.17 -18.13 -5.67
CA TYR A 250 4.13 -17.39 -6.50
C TYR A 250 4.48 -16.00 -5.97
N ALA A 251 3.72 -15.42 -5.03
CA ALA A 251 3.97 -14.10 -4.45
C ALA A 251 4.31 -14.18 -2.95
N ASP A 252 4.86 -13.10 -2.40
CA ASP A 252 5.26 -13.02 -1.00
C ASP A 252 4.10 -12.59 -0.10
N ALA A 253 3.10 -11.89 -0.67
CA ALA A 253 1.87 -11.53 0.03
C ALA A 253 0.67 -11.45 -0.92
N ALA A 254 -0.53 -11.67 -0.37
CA ALA A 254 -1.81 -11.42 -1.03
C ALA A 254 -2.47 -10.17 -0.44
N VAL A 255 -2.91 -9.24 -1.32
CA VAL A 255 -3.64 -8.03 -0.92
C VAL A 255 -5.13 -8.21 -1.18
N VAL A 256 -5.94 -7.97 -0.17
CA VAL A 256 -7.41 -8.07 -0.25
C VAL A 256 -8.04 -6.74 0.12
N GLY A 257 -8.60 -6.04 -0.88
CA GLY A 257 -9.24 -4.75 -0.71
C GLY A 257 -10.76 -4.83 -0.83
N SER A 258 -11.28 -4.81 -2.06
CA SER A 258 -12.72 -4.66 -2.34
C SER A 258 -13.62 -5.65 -1.59
N ALA A 259 -13.14 -6.86 -1.30
CA ALA A 259 -13.91 -7.84 -0.54
C ALA A 259 -14.09 -7.42 0.93
N ILE A 260 -13.04 -6.89 1.56
CA ILE A 260 -13.10 -6.39 2.94
C ILE A 260 -13.96 -5.13 2.99
N VAL A 261 -13.72 -4.17 2.08
CA VAL A 261 -14.51 -2.92 2.00
C VAL A 261 -15.99 -3.21 1.73
N LYS A 262 -16.30 -4.21 0.91
CA LYS A 262 -17.69 -4.65 0.69
C LYS A 262 -18.33 -5.22 1.96
N MET A 263 -17.58 -6.03 2.71
CA MET A 263 -18.03 -6.54 4.01
C MET A 263 -18.28 -5.42 5.02
N ILE A 264 -17.45 -4.36 5.03
CA ILE A 264 -17.67 -3.17 5.84
C ILE A 264 -18.96 -2.47 5.42
N GLU A 265 -19.17 -2.22 4.11
CA GLU A 265 -20.38 -1.62 3.56
C GLU A 265 -21.64 -2.40 3.98
N ASP A 266 -21.62 -3.72 3.84
CA ASP A 266 -22.77 -4.58 4.14
C ASP A 266 -23.11 -4.69 5.64
N ASN A 267 -22.17 -4.32 6.51
CA ASN A 267 -22.32 -4.38 7.97
C ASN A 267 -22.29 -3.00 8.64
N THR A 268 -22.30 -1.92 7.86
CA THR A 268 -22.38 -0.56 8.41
C THR A 268 -23.60 -0.41 9.32
N GLY A 269 -23.39 0.14 10.51
CA GLY A 269 -24.42 0.30 11.54
C GLY A 269 -24.65 -0.94 12.43
N ASN A 270 -24.03 -2.07 12.15
CA ASN A 270 -24.10 -3.24 13.02
C ASN A 270 -23.07 -3.12 14.16
N ALA A 271 -23.49 -3.44 15.39
CA ALA A 271 -22.60 -3.40 16.55
C ALA A 271 -21.46 -4.44 16.48
N ASP A 272 -21.63 -5.50 15.70
CA ASP A 272 -20.66 -6.58 15.50
C ASP A 272 -19.81 -6.43 14.23
N LEU A 273 -19.81 -5.24 13.60
CA LEU A 273 -19.06 -4.96 12.38
C LEU A 273 -17.60 -5.42 12.48
N VAL A 274 -16.88 -4.94 13.50
CA VAL A 274 -15.45 -5.21 13.69
C VAL A 274 -15.18 -6.71 13.84
N GLU A 275 -15.98 -7.40 14.62
CA GLU A 275 -15.88 -8.84 14.83
C GLU A 275 -16.08 -9.62 13.52
N LYS A 276 -17.09 -9.27 12.74
CA LYS A 276 -17.38 -9.92 11.44
C LYS A 276 -16.25 -9.73 10.44
N ILE A 277 -15.67 -8.53 10.38
CA ILE A 277 -14.53 -8.25 9.50
C ILE A 277 -13.30 -9.04 9.96
N GLY A 278 -13.07 -9.11 11.28
CA GLY A 278 -12.00 -9.94 11.85
C GLY A 278 -12.17 -11.41 11.51
N GLN A 279 -13.36 -11.98 11.67
CA GLN A 279 -13.68 -13.36 11.32
C GLN A 279 -13.47 -13.62 9.81
N PHE A 280 -13.91 -12.72 8.96
CA PHE A 280 -13.70 -12.82 7.52
C PHE A 280 -12.21 -12.80 7.18
N ALA A 281 -11.44 -11.84 7.69
CA ALA A 281 -9.99 -11.77 7.49
C ALA A 281 -9.28 -13.04 8.01
N ALA A 282 -9.64 -13.52 9.20
CA ALA A 282 -9.10 -14.76 9.76
C ALA A 282 -9.36 -15.96 8.85
N SER A 283 -10.54 -16.06 8.22
CA SER A 283 -10.87 -17.12 7.27
C SER A 283 -9.98 -17.10 6.02
N LEU A 284 -9.55 -15.90 5.57
CA LEU A 284 -8.63 -15.74 4.45
C LEU A 284 -7.20 -16.14 4.82
N ILE A 285 -6.77 -15.82 6.05
CA ILE A 285 -5.42 -16.12 6.57
C ILE A 285 -5.27 -17.62 6.93
N ALA A 286 -6.31 -18.26 7.41
CA ALA A 286 -6.29 -19.69 7.76
C ALA A 286 -5.95 -20.61 6.56
N ALA A 287 -5.78 -20.03 5.40
CA ALA A 287 -5.29 -20.69 4.19
C ALA A 287 -3.75 -20.92 4.20
N ASN A 288 -3.01 -20.35 5.15
CA ASN A 288 -1.54 -20.36 5.24
C ASN A 288 -1.01 -21.70 5.76
#